data_92d5f31d4b2699f98e0804430f72e34e
#
_entry.id   92d5f31d4b2699f98e0804430f72e34e
#
_cell.length_a   1.000
_cell.length_b   1.000
_cell.length_c   1.000
_cell.angle_alpha   90.00
_cell.angle_beta   90.00
_cell.angle_gamma   90.00
#
_symmetry.space_group_name_H-M   'P 1'
#
loop_
_entity.id
_entity.type
_entity.pdbx_description
1 polymer ?
#
loop_
_entity_poly.entity_id
_entity_poly.type
_entity_poly.pdbx_seq_one_letter_code
_entity_poly.pdbx_strand_id
1 'polypeptide(L)'
;MWVMVVSRSPYEHMVGKPNVKYVANMHGNEAVGRELMLHLILHLVQNYVSDYYIRWLLDNTRIHIMPSMNPDGFEVAAEGTCQGGQGRYIIFSKKL
;
A
#
# COMPACT_ATOMS: atom_id res chain seq x y z
N MET A 1 -6.17 6.28 -7.36
CA MET A 1 -5.55 5.35 -6.40
C MET A 1 -4.50 4.53 -7.09
N TRP A 2 -3.36 4.29 -6.42
CA TRP A 2 -2.23 3.54 -6.95
C TRP A 2 -1.90 2.38 -6.03
N VAL A 3 -1.62 1.22 -6.61
CA VAL A 3 -1.14 0.03 -5.88
C VAL A 3 0.20 -0.38 -6.49
N MET A 4 1.21 -0.50 -5.64
CA MET A 4 2.50 -1.06 -5.99
C MET A 4 2.52 -2.54 -5.63
N VAL A 5 2.90 -3.41 -6.55
CA VAL A 5 3.15 -4.83 -6.27
C VAL A 5 4.66 -5.05 -6.22
N VAL A 6 5.15 -5.46 -5.07
CA VAL A 6 6.57 -5.76 -4.84
C VAL A 6 6.74 -7.27 -4.70
N SER A 7 7.49 -7.87 -5.61
CA SER A 7 7.76 -9.31 -5.65
C SER A 7 8.81 -9.58 -6.73
N ARG A 8 9.49 -10.72 -6.68
CA ARG A 8 10.29 -11.20 -7.80
C ARG A 8 9.47 -11.44 -9.07
N SER A 9 8.21 -11.89 -8.92
CA SER A 9 7.28 -12.15 -10.03
C SER A 9 5.97 -11.38 -9.82
N PRO A 10 5.94 -10.05 -10.03
CA PRO A 10 4.79 -9.21 -9.68
C PRO A 10 3.57 -9.45 -10.58
N TYR A 11 3.77 -9.88 -11.81
CA TYR A 11 2.70 -10.03 -12.82
C TYR A 11 2.11 -11.44 -12.89
N GLU A 12 2.79 -12.44 -12.33
CA GLU A 12 2.35 -13.82 -12.42
C GLU A 12 1.60 -14.26 -11.18
N HIS A 13 0.45 -14.89 -11.38
CA HIS A 13 -0.24 -15.58 -10.30
C HIS A 13 0.34 -17.00 -10.18
N MET A 14 1.07 -17.23 -9.10
CA MET A 14 1.68 -18.53 -8.81
C MET A 14 0.90 -19.22 -7.68
N VAL A 15 0.47 -20.44 -7.92
CA VAL A 15 -0.17 -21.27 -6.89
C VAL A 15 0.82 -21.51 -5.74
N GLY A 16 0.35 -21.32 -4.51
CA GLY A 16 1.18 -21.45 -3.30
C GLY A 16 2.00 -20.21 -2.94
N LYS A 17 2.01 -19.15 -3.77
CA LYS A 17 2.64 -17.87 -3.44
C LYS A 17 1.62 -16.91 -2.83
N PRO A 18 1.67 -16.63 -1.52
CA PRO A 18 0.68 -15.81 -0.85
C PRO A 18 0.72 -14.35 -1.32
N ASN A 19 -0.47 -13.73 -1.36
CA ASN A 19 -0.63 -12.30 -1.58
C ASN A 19 -0.84 -11.61 -0.24
N VAL A 20 0.03 -10.67 0.09
CA VAL A 20 -0.08 -9.80 1.26
C VAL A 20 -0.55 -8.43 0.80
N LYS A 21 -1.49 -7.81 1.51
CA LYS A 21 -2.02 -6.49 1.15
C LYS A 21 -1.86 -5.53 2.32
N TYR A 22 -1.22 -4.40 2.06
CA TYR A 22 -1.14 -3.27 2.97
C TYR A 22 -1.90 -2.09 2.39
N VAL A 23 -2.79 -1.52 3.21
CA VAL A 23 -3.61 -0.36 2.83
C VAL A 23 -3.43 0.70 3.91
N ALA A 24 -3.15 1.94 3.50
CA ALA A 24 -3.02 3.08 4.39
C ALA A 24 -3.90 4.25 3.93
N ASN A 25 -4.04 5.25 4.78
CA ASN A 25 -4.78 6.48 4.53
C ASN A 25 -6.25 6.20 4.13
N MET A 26 -6.91 5.33 4.88
CA MET A 26 -8.34 5.08 4.73
C MET A 26 -9.14 6.34 5.08
N HIS A 27 -8.75 7.01 6.17
CA HIS A 27 -9.25 8.33 6.52
C HIS A 27 -8.23 9.39 6.09
N GLY A 28 -8.70 10.50 5.53
CA GLY A 28 -7.84 11.49 4.89
C GLY A 28 -6.77 12.09 5.82
N ASN A 29 -7.10 12.31 7.10
CA ASN A 29 -6.18 12.87 8.10
C ASN A 29 -5.15 11.87 8.67
N GLU A 30 -5.21 10.59 8.28
CA GLU A 30 -4.28 9.55 8.73
C GLU A 30 -3.03 9.51 7.82
N ALA A 31 -2.15 10.50 7.94
CA ALA A 31 -1.01 10.69 7.03
C ALA A 31 0.17 9.76 7.31
N VAL A 32 0.39 9.33 8.56
CA VAL A 32 1.56 8.55 8.98
C VAL A 32 1.69 7.23 8.22
N GLY A 33 0.59 6.50 8.08
CA GLY A 33 0.58 5.23 7.34
C GLY A 33 0.93 5.41 5.86
N ARG A 34 0.52 6.51 5.25
CA ARG A 34 0.85 6.87 3.87
C ARG A 34 2.36 6.99 3.67
N GLU A 35 3.05 7.75 4.53
CA GLU A 35 4.50 7.92 4.47
C GLU A 35 5.24 6.61 4.76
N LEU A 36 4.80 5.86 5.77
CA LEU A 36 5.41 4.56 6.09
C LEU A 36 5.31 3.56 4.94
N MET A 37 4.21 3.55 4.17
CA MET A 37 4.06 2.67 3.02
C MET A 37 5.03 3.04 1.89
N LEU A 38 5.31 4.32 1.66
CA LEU A 38 6.30 4.76 0.68
C LEU A 38 7.71 4.34 1.10
N HIS A 39 8.05 4.52 2.37
CA HIS A 39 9.32 4.05 2.92
C HIS A 39 9.46 2.53 2.87
N LEU A 40 8.37 1.79 3.12
CA LEU A 40 8.37 0.33 3.01
C LEU A 40 8.66 -0.14 1.59
N ILE A 41 8.04 0.48 0.57
CA ILE A 41 8.32 0.17 -0.83
C ILE A 41 9.82 0.38 -1.12
N LEU A 42 10.35 1.55 -0.74
CA LEU A 42 11.75 1.89 -0.95
C LEU A 42 12.68 0.88 -0.26
N HIS A 43 12.40 0.57 1.01
CA HIS A 43 13.18 -0.39 1.79
C HIS A 43 13.21 -1.79 1.15
N LEU A 44 12.06 -2.30 0.73
CA LEU A 44 11.98 -3.63 0.09
C LEU A 44 12.76 -3.67 -1.22
N VAL A 45 12.63 -2.64 -2.06
CA VAL A 45 13.30 -2.60 -3.37
C VAL A 45 14.81 -2.43 -3.23
N GLN A 46 15.27 -1.52 -2.37
CA GLN A 46 16.70 -1.25 -2.20
C GLN A 46 17.46 -2.41 -1.57
N ASN A 47 16.83 -3.17 -0.68
CA ASN A 47 17.49 -4.23 0.06
C ASN A 47 17.32 -5.63 -0.55
N TYR A 48 16.63 -5.75 -1.68
CA TYR A 48 16.40 -7.05 -2.33
C TYR A 48 17.70 -7.82 -2.63
N VAL A 49 18.75 -7.12 -3.03
CA VAL A 49 20.04 -7.75 -3.39
C VAL A 49 20.91 -8.02 -2.16
N SER A 50 20.90 -7.10 -1.20
CA SER A 50 21.83 -7.09 -0.06
C SER A 50 21.31 -7.83 1.18
N ASP A 51 20.00 -7.93 1.36
CA ASP A 51 19.39 -8.55 2.52
C ASP A 51 18.77 -9.90 2.16
N TYR A 52 19.28 -10.98 2.78
CA TYR A 52 18.77 -12.33 2.54
C TYR A 52 17.30 -12.50 2.91
N TYR A 53 16.85 -11.91 4.03
CA TYR A 53 15.47 -12.03 4.47
C TYR A 53 14.51 -11.30 3.53
N ILE A 54 14.85 -10.08 3.11
CA ILE A 54 14.05 -9.32 2.13
C ILE A 54 13.97 -10.07 0.80
N ARG A 55 15.08 -10.62 0.34
CA ARG A 55 15.11 -11.45 -0.88
C ARG A 55 14.18 -12.65 -0.75
N TRP A 56 14.33 -13.42 0.33
CA TRP A 56 13.49 -14.58 0.59
C TRP A 56 12.00 -14.19 0.63
N LEU A 57 11.66 -13.10 1.32
CA LEU A 57 10.30 -12.59 1.43
C LEU A 57 9.71 -12.27 0.05
N LEU A 58 10.42 -11.53 -0.79
CA LEU A 58 9.94 -11.12 -2.11
C LEU A 58 9.95 -12.26 -3.15
N ASP A 59 10.81 -13.24 -2.98
CA ASP A 59 10.81 -14.45 -3.80
C ASP A 59 9.60 -15.34 -3.50
N ASN A 60 9.13 -15.36 -2.25
CA ASN A 60 8.09 -16.26 -1.78
C ASN A 60 6.71 -15.59 -1.56
N THR A 61 6.60 -14.27 -1.68
CA THR A 61 5.34 -13.55 -1.50
C THR A 61 5.11 -12.52 -2.60
N ARG A 62 3.86 -12.06 -2.72
CA ARG A 62 3.49 -10.87 -3.50
C ARG A 62 2.91 -9.84 -2.55
N ILE A 63 3.60 -8.73 -2.38
CA ILE A 63 3.20 -7.67 -1.46
C ILE A 63 2.57 -6.54 -2.26
N HIS A 64 1.28 -6.31 -2.03
CA HIS A 64 0.50 -5.24 -2.64
C HIS A 64 0.41 -4.08 -1.64
N ILE A 65 0.94 -2.93 -2.00
CA ILE A 65 1.00 -1.76 -1.12
C ILE A 65 0.18 -0.63 -1.75
N MET A 66 -0.82 -0.17 -1.03
CA MET A 66 -1.66 0.99 -1.38
C MET A 66 -1.39 2.11 -0.36
N PRO A 67 -0.51 3.06 -0.65
CA PRO A 67 -0.13 4.11 0.30
C PRO A 67 -1.27 5.07 0.64
N SER A 68 -2.18 5.31 -0.31
CA SER A 68 -3.31 6.21 -0.09
C SER A 68 -4.60 5.64 -0.68
N MET A 69 -5.49 5.20 0.20
CA MET A 69 -6.82 4.72 -0.19
C MET A 69 -7.79 5.89 -0.41
N ASN A 70 -7.58 7.00 0.32
CA ASN A 70 -8.43 8.19 0.26
C ASN A 70 -7.62 9.45 -0.05
N PRO A 71 -7.10 9.62 -1.29
CA PRO A 71 -6.30 10.77 -1.66
C PRO A 71 -7.09 12.08 -1.61
N ASP A 72 -8.38 12.07 -1.96
CA ASP A 72 -9.20 13.28 -1.94
C ASP A 72 -9.44 13.75 -0.50
N GLY A 73 -9.68 12.82 0.43
CA GLY A 73 -9.79 13.14 1.84
C GLY A 73 -8.47 13.67 2.43
N PHE A 74 -7.33 13.20 1.93
CA PHE A 74 -6.03 13.71 2.35
C PHE A 74 -5.82 15.18 1.92
N GLU A 75 -6.19 15.54 0.69
CA GLU A 75 -6.04 16.90 0.16
C GLU A 75 -6.89 17.95 0.91
N VAL A 76 -8.03 17.54 1.45
CA VAL A 76 -8.94 18.44 2.19
C VAL A 76 -8.77 18.33 3.71
N ALA A 77 -7.93 17.44 4.19
CA ALA A 77 -7.70 17.25 5.64
C ALA A 77 -6.96 18.44 6.24
N ALA A 78 -7.39 18.87 7.41
CA ALA A 78 -6.70 19.89 8.19
C ALA A 78 -5.98 19.25 9.38
N GLU A 79 -4.73 19.68 9.62
CA GLU A 79 -3.97 19.23 10.78
C GLU A 79 -4.68 19.61 12.10
N GLY A 80 -4.58 18.72 13.08
CA GLY A 80 -5.15 18.95 14.41
C GLY A 80 -6.67 18.78 14.52
N THR A 81 -7.37 18.38 13.46
CA THR A 81 -8.79 18.05 13.54
C THR A 81 -8.99 16.56 13.81
N CYS A 82 -9.79 16.24 14.85
CA CYS A 82 -10.16 14.85 15.15
C CYS A 82 -11.21 14.28 14.16
N GLN A 83 -11.90 15.14 13.45
CA GLN A 83 -12.83 14.71 12.40
C GLN A 83 -12.05 14.52 11.11
N GLY A 84 -11.93 13.25 10.70
CA GLY A 84 -11.38 12.91 9.41
C GLY A 84 -12.15 13.62 8.30
N GLY A 85 -11.42 14.32 7.41
CA GLY A 85 -12.03 14.91 6.24
C GLY A 85 -12.85 13.85 5.50
N GLN A 86 -14.10 14.16 5.20
CA GLN A 86 -14.96 13.28 4.44
C GLN A 86 -14.45 13.19 3.01
N GLY A 87 -13.55 12.21 2.78
CA GLY A 87 -13.24 11.83 1.44
C GLY A 87 -14.44 11.11 0.82
N ARG A 88 -14.67 11.34 -0.44
CA ARG A 88 -15.62 10.54 -1.19
C ARG A 88 -15.09 9.11 -1.24
N TYR A 89 -15.72 8.20 -0.53
CA TYR A 89 -15.52 6.77 -0.74
C TYR A 89 -15.99 6.45 -2.16
N ILE A 90 -15.11 6.27 -3.08
CA ILE A 90 -15.46 5.61 -4.33
C ILE A 90 -15.54 4.13 -3.99
N ILE A 91 -16.71 3.68 -3.57
CA ILE A 91 -17.04 2.27 -3.52
C ILE A 91 -17.08 1.82 -4.99
N PHE A 92 -16.04 1.20 -5.47
CA PHE A 92 -16.15 0.42 -6.69
C PHE A 92 -17.01 -0.79 -6.40
N SER A 93 -18.32 -0.62 -6.44
CA SER A 93 -19.26 -1.71 -6.62
C SER A 93 -19.05 -2.21 -8.06
N LYS A 94 -18.16 -3.16 -8.25
CA LYS A 94 -18.14 -3.94 -9.46
C LYS A 94 -19.40 -4.80 -9.41
N LYS A 95 -20.49 -4.35 -10.07
CA LYS A 95 -21.55 -5.26 -10.45
C LYS A 95 -20.93 -6.28 -11.38
N LEU A 96 -20.85 -7.51 -10.92
CA LEU A 96 -20.68 -8.68 -11.76
C LEU A 96 -21.95 -8.89 -12.63
#